data_0381cf95c150d2b5a16274a1b9f7f205
#
_entry.id   0381cf95c150d2b5a16274a1b9f7f205
#
_cell.length_a   1.000
_cell.length_b   1.000
_cell.length_c   1.000
_cell.angle_alpha   90.00
_cell.angle_beta   90.00
_cell.angle_gamma   90.00
#
_symmetry.space_group_name_H-M   'P 1'
#
loop_
_entity.id
_entity.type
_entity.pdbx_description
1 polymer ?
#
loop_
_entity_poly.entity_id
_entity_poly.type
_entity_poly.pdbx_seq_one_letter_code
_entity_poly.pdbx_strand_id
1 'polypeptide(L)'
;MKLDDLDNLFPAGFTEEQRARAKTLFMKNYSLDAHRFYGGKMQTLPKCGIYGLDWFNIWYTPGVSSISTTIRDNNDSSFALSNRGNMVAVVSD
;
A
#
# COMPACT_ATOMS: atom_id res chain seq x y z
N MET A 1 0.56 -21.80 -0.15
CA MET A 1 0.46 -22.21 1.27
C MET A 1 -0.49 -21.27 1.99
N LYS A 2 -1.44 -21.80 2.71
CA LYS A 2 -2.31 -21.02 3.58
C LYS A 2 -1.68 -20.96 4.98
N LEU A 3 -2.01 -19.94 5.76
CA LEU A 3 -1.49 -19.83 7.14
C LEU A 3 -1.92 -21.01 8.03
N ASP A 4 -3.07 -21.60 7.73
CA ASP A 4 -3.57 -22.78 8.45
C ASP A 4 -2.69 -24.03 8.21
N ASP A 5 -1.96 -24.08 7.10
CA ASP A 5 -1.05 -25.20 6.81
C ASP A 5 0.17 -25.21 7.74
N LEU A 6 0.43 -24.14 8.47
CA LEU A 6 1.53 -24.06 9.44
C LEU A 6 1.41 -25.12 10.54
N ASP A 7 0.20 -25.53 10.91
CA ASP A 7 0.01 -26.56 11.92
C ASP A 7 0.66 -27.90 11.55
N ASN A 8 0.78 -28.18 10.25
CA ASN A 8 1.39 -29.40 9.74
C ASN A 8 2.92 -29.39 9.82
N LEU A 9 3.53 -28.24 10.07
CA LEU A 9 4.98 -28.08 10.13
C LEU A 9 5.54 -28.31 11.54
N PHE A 10 4.68 -28.37 12.57
CA PHE A 10 5.11 -28.56 13.94
C PHE A 10 5.20 -30.05 14.32
N PRO A 11 6.15 -30.43 15.19
CA PRO A 11 6.24 -31.79 15.71
C PRO A 11 4.95 -32.26 16.36
N ALA A 12 4.63 -33.54 16.22
CA ALA A 12 3.41 -34.16 16.76
C ALA A 12 3.31 -34.09 18.30
N GLY A 13 4.42 -33.91 19.01
CA GLY A 13 4.46 -33.77 20.46
C GLY A 13 4.09 -32.40 21.02
N PHE A 14 3.84 -31.42 20.17
CA PHE A 14 3.44 -30.08 20.62
C PHE A 14 2.00 -30.09 21.11
N THR A 15 1.78 -29.43 22.27
CA THR A 15 0.42 -29.13 22.74
C THR A 15 -0.21 -28.03 21.88
N GLU A 16 -1.53 -27.86 21.95
CA GLU A 16 -2.23 -26.78 21.27
C GLU A 16 -1.70 -25.39 21.65
N GLU A 17 -1.39 -25.21 22.95
CA GLU A 17 -0.81 -23.97 23.46
C GLU A 17 0.58 -23.72 22.88
N GLN A 18 1.42 -24.73 22.80
CA GLN A 18 2.75 -24.62 22.19
C GLN A 18 2.67 -24.29 20.69
N ARG A 19 1.75 -24.91 19.95
CA ARG A 19 1.49 -24.62 18.53
C ARG A 19 1.04 -23.18 18.34
N ALA A 20 0.11 -22.70 19.14
CA ALA A 20 -0.38 -21.33 19.06
C ALA A 20 0.72 -20.29 19.29
N ARG A 21 1.59 -20.53 20.29
CA ARG A 21 2.75 -19.67 20.56
C ARG A 21 3.76 -19.70 19.40
N ALA A 22 4.06 -20.87 18.87
CA ALA A 22 4.99 -21.02 17.76
C ALA A 22 4.48 -20.35 16.48
N LYS A 23 3.19 -20.46 16.18
CA LYS A 23 2.55 -19.77 15.05
C LYS A 23 2.64 -18.24 15.20
N THR A 24 2.33 -17.74 16.37
CA THR A 24 2.39 -16.30 16.65
C THR A 24 3.82 -15.78 16.52
N LEU A 25 4.80 -16.49 17.06
CA LEU A 25 6.22 -16.12 16.96
C LEU A 25 6.69 -16.13 15.49
N PHE A 26 6.31 -17.17 14.74
CA PHE A 26 6.61 -17.25 13.30
C PHE A 26 6.06 -16.05 12.54
N MET A 27 4.78 -15.73 12.74
CA MET A 27 4.14 -14.61 12.04
C MET A 27 4.79 -13.27 12.38
N LYS A 28 5.17 -13.06 13.64
CA LYS A 28 5.86 -11.83 14.06
C LYS A 28 7.24 -11.72 13.44
N ASN A 29 8.03 -12.79 13.45
CA ASN A 29 9.37 -12.81 12.88
C ASN A 29 9.33 -12.67 11.36
N TYR A 30 8.43 -13.39 10.71
CA TYR A 30 8.24 -13.28 9.26
C TYR A 30 7.83 -11.86 8.85
N SER A 31 6.89 -11.27 9.58
CA SER A 31 6.46 -9.90 9.31
C SER A 31 7.61 -8.90 9.44
N LEU A 32 8.42 -9.05 10.49
CA LEU A 32 9.59 -8.19 10.70
C LEU A 32 10.60 -8.30 9.55
N ASP A 33 10.94 -9.52 9.17
CA ASP A 33 11.90 -9.78 8.10
C ASP A 33 11.38 -9.36 6.72
N ALA A 34 10.10 -9.62 6.45
CA ALA A 34 9.47 -9.19 5.20
C ALA A 34 9.41 -7.67 5.09
N HIS A 35 9.08 -6.96 6.17
CA HIS A 35 9.08 -5.50 6.18
C HIS A 35 10.48 -4.92 5.97
N ARG A 36 11.52 -5.56 6.52
CA ARG A 36 12.91 -5.17 6.23
C ARG A 36 13.28 -5.40 4.78
N PHE A 37 12.91 -6.55 4.23
CA PHE A 37 13.23 -6.91 2.84
C PHE A 37 12.58 -5.94 1.84
N TYR A 38 11.31 -5.60 2.03
CA TYR A 38 10.57 -4.72 1.13
C TYR A 38 10.73 -3.23 1.45
N GLY A 39 11.30 -2.87 2.58
CA GLY A 39 11.32 -1.47 3.04
C GLY A 39 9.93 -0.95 3.44
N GLY A 40 9.15 -1.80 4.09
CA GLY A 40 7.76 -1.54 4.41
C GLY A 40 6.79 -2.26 3.46
N LYS A 41 5.51 -2.22 3.77
CA LYS A 41 4.46 -2.95 3.03
C LYS A 41 3.66 -2.09 2.04
N MET A 42 3.96 -0.82 1.94
CA MET A 42 3.24 0.12 1.08
C MET A 42 4.12 0.61 -0.06
N GLN A 43 3.50 0.79 -1.19
CA GLN A 43 4.13 1.36 -2.38
C GLN A 43 3.14 2.32 -3.03
N THR A 44 3.64 3.44 -3.55
CA THR A 44 2.85 4.36 -4.36
C THR A 44 3.22 4.19 -5.82
N LEU A 45 2.20 4.08 -6.65
CA LEU A 45 2.35 3.95 -8.10
C LEU A 45 1.51 4.99 -8.82
N PRO A 46 2.02 5.58 -9.91
CA PRO A 46 1.19 6.42 -10.76
C PRO A 46 0.12 5.56 -11.44
N LYS A 47 -1.10 6.10 -11.57
CA LYS A 47 -2.19 5.47 -12.32
C LYS A 47 -2.03 5.65 -13.83
N CYS A 48 -1.25 6.64 -14.24
CA CYS A 48 -1.06 7.01 -15.64
C CYS A 48 0.13 6.30 -16.26
N GLY A 49 0.06 6.07 -17.57
CA GLY A 49 1.21 5.64 -18.34
C GLY A 49 2.09 6.84 -18.70
N ILE A 50 3.40 6.68 -18.56
CA ILE A 50 4.42 7.64 -19.00
C ILE A 50 5.30 6.91 -20.01
N TYR A 51 5.07 7.22 -21.31
CA TYR A 51 5.69 6.48 -22.40
C TYR A 51 6.89 7.23 -23.04
N GLY A 52 7.41 8.21 -22.34
CA GLY A 52 8.54 9.03 -22.76
C GLY A 52 8.52 10.37 -22.02
N LEU A 53 9.59 11.16 -22.17
CA LEU A 53 9.72 12.46 -21.49
C LEU A 53 8.65 13.47 -21.93
N ASP A 54 8.19 13.40 -23.17
CA ASP A 54 7.15 14.26 -23.71
C ASP A 54 5.79 14.06 -23.03
N TRP A 55 5.54 12.89 -22.40
CA TRP A 55 4.32 12.65 -21.64
C TRP A 55 4.22 13.50 -20.38
N PHE A 56 5.33 14.07 -19.88
CA PHE A 56 5.29 15.08 -18.83
C PHE A 56 4.58 16.37 -19.26
N ASN A 57 4.45 16.63 -20.55
CA ASN A 57 3.63 17.74 -21.04
C ASN A 57 2.14 17.57 -20.72
N ILE A 58 1.69 16.33 -20.56
CA ILE A 58 0.31 15.99 -20.18
C ILE A 58 0.17 15.97 -18.64
N TRP A 59 1.01 15.19 -17.97
CA TRP A 59 0.88 14.94 -16.53
C TRP A 59 1.56 15.97 -15.63
N TYR A 60 2.41 16.80 -16.21
CA TYR A 60 3.07 17.92 -15.56
C TYR A 60 2.77 19.22 -16.32
N THR A 61 3.75 20.00 -16.70
CA THR A 61 3.54 21.26 -17.44
C THR A 61 3.65 21.07 -18.95
N PRO A 62 2.72 21.66 -19.74
CA PRO A 62 1.63 22.58 -19.37
C PRO A 62 0.31 21.92 -18.97
N GLY A 63 0.14 20.61 -19.20
CA GLY A 63 -1.14 19.92 -19.06
C GLY A 63 -1.77 20.05 -17.67
N VAL A 64 -1.00 19.93 -16.60
CA VAL A 64 -1.49 20.02 -15.21
C VAL A 64 -2.09 21.39 -14.88
N SER A 65 -1.76 22.44 -15.62
CA SER A 65 -2.34 23.78 -15.39
C SER A 65 -3.85 23.83 -15.61
N SER A 66 -4.36 23.02 -16.56
CA SER A 66 -5.81 22.91 -16.79
C SER A 66 -6.54 22.25 -15.63
N ILE A 67 -5.91 21.28 -14.95
CA ILE A 67 -6.45 20.65 -13.76
C ILE A 67 -6.55 21.66 -12.61
N SER A 68 -5.48 22.40 -12.37
CA SER A 68 -5.44 23.44 -11.32
C SER A 68 -6.49 24.52 -11.56
N THR A 69 -6.65 24.95 -12.80
CA THR A 69 -7.66 25.97 -13.18
C THR A 69 -9.06 25.44 -12.97
N THR A 70 -9.34 24.21 -13.41
CA THR A 70 -10.67 23.59 -13.25
C THR A 70 -11.05 23.44 -11.78
N ILE A 71 -10.12 23.01 -10.91
CA ILE A 71 -10.36 22.88 -9.47
C ILE A 71 -10.55 24.27 -8.83
N ARG A 72 -9.77 25.26 -9.23
CA ARG A 72 -9.94 26.64 -8.74
C ARG A 72 -11.35 27.16 -9.04
N ASP A 73 -11.85 26.92 -10.24
CA ASP A 73 -13.14 27.46 -10.69
C ASP A 73 -14.33 26.63 -10.15
N ASN A 74 -14.12 25.35 -9.88
CA ASN A 74 -15.09 24.47 -9.24
C ASN A 74 -14.36 23.49 -8.28
N ASN A 75 -14.36 23.81 -7.00
CA ASN A 75 -13.63 23.04 -5.99
C ASN A 75 -14.07 21.57 -5.90
N ASP A 76 -15.32 21.26 -6.19
CA ASP A 76 -15.83 19.87 -6.17
C ASP A 76 -15.16 19.00 -7.25
N SER A 77 -14.65 19.60 -8.32
CA SER A 77 -13.88 18.89 -9.34
C SER A 77 -12.63 18.22 -8.78
N SER A 78 -12.13 18.65 -7.62
CA SER A 78 -10.97 18.02 -6.97
C SER A 78 -11.19 16.55 -6.63
N PHE A 79 -12.42 16.13 -6.37
CA PHE A 79 -12.74 14.73 -6.10
C PHE A 79 -12.55 13.82 -7.32
N ALA A 80 -12.84 14.34 -8.51
CA ALA A 80 -12.65 13.60 -9.76
C ALA A 80 -11.24 13.73 -10.32
N LEU A 81 -10.59 14.88 -10.12
CA LEU A 81 -9.33 15.23 -10.75
C LEU A 81 -8.09 15.01 -9.88
N SER A 82 -8.26 14.56 -8.66
CA SER A 82 -7.16 14.27 -7.73
C SER A 82 -7.47 13.06 -6.86
N ASN A 83 -6.54 12.68 -6.00
CA ASN A 83 -6.74 11.60 -5.03
C ASN A 83 -7.58 12.01 -3.81
N ARG A 84 -8.13 13.23 -3.79
CA ARG A 84 -8.88 13.75 -2.64
C ARG A 84 -10.02 12.81 -2.19
N GLY A 85 -10.70 12.15 -3.12
CA GLY A 85 -11.78 11.21 -2.82
C GLY A 85 -11.33 9.83 -2.32
N ASN A 86 -10.05 9.52 -2.44
CA ASN A 86 -9.48 8.18 -2.16
C ASN A 86 -8.43 8.18 -1.05
N MET A 87 -8.23 9.29 -0.36
CA MET A 87 -7.22 9.40 0.68
C MET A 87 -7.86 9.87 1.98
N VAL A 88 -7.52 9.19 3.06
CA VAL A 88 -7.88 9.55 4.43
C VAL A 88 -6.61 9.56 5.25
N ALA A 89 -6.37 10.67 5.95
CA ALA A 89 -5.28 10.75 6.92
C ALA A 89 -5.78 10.26 8.29
N VAL A 90 -5.03 9.37 8.90
CA VAL A 90 -5.20 8.99 10.31
C VAL A 90 -4.01 9.53 11.08
N VAL A 91 -4.27 10.41 12.03
CA VAL A 91 -3.24 11.02 12.87
C VAL A 91 -3.42 10.51 14.28
N SER A 92 -2.35 9.92 14.83
CA SER A 92 -2.33 9.43 16.22
C SER A 92 -1.01 9.81 16.87
N ASP A 93 -1.06 10.04 18.15
CA ASP A 93 0.09 10.29 19.00
C ASP A 93 0.46 9.04 19.83
#